data_58ae9e4d495349308286eef83ffb9efb
#
_entry.id   58ae9e4d495349308286eef83ffb9efb
#
_cell.length_a   1.000
_cell.length_b   1.000
_cell.length_c   1.000
_cell.angle_alpha   90.00
_cell.angle_beta   90.00
_cell.angle_gamma   90.00
#
_symmetry.space_group_name_H-M   'P 1'
#
loop_
_entity.id
_entity.type
_entity.pdbx_description
1 polymer ?
#
loop_
_entity_poly.entity_id
_entity_poly.type
_entity_poly.pdbx_seq_one_letter_code
_entity_poly.pdbx_strand_id
1 'polypeptide(L)'
;GATATDFWQTGGLPIEHLPKSIVMSASDMVDAALVGFERRERVTIPSLHAGEAWDAYEAARRAMAPHLSTDTPAPRYAAAR
;
A
#
# COMPACT_ATOMS: atom_id res chain seq x y z
N GLY A 1 -2.25 6.85 2.60
CA GLY A 1 -2.34 8.30 2.74
C GLY A 1 -3.38 8.72 3.78
N ALA A 2 -3.40 10.00 4.11
CA ALA A 2 -4.31 10.54 5.09
C ALA A 2 -5.69 10.78 4.47
N THR A 3 -6.74 10.54 5.25
CA THR A 3 -8.13 10.79 4.85
C THR A 3 -8.75 11.75 5.87
N ALA A 4 -9.51 12.74 5.38
CA ALA A 4 -10.12 13.76 6.23
C ALA A 4 -11.30 13.17 7.01
N THR A 5 -11.05 12.76 8.25
CA THR A 5 -12.05 12.20 9.16
C THR A 5 -11.85 12.80 10.56
N ASP A 6 -12.83 12.58 11.43
CA ASP A 6 -12.78 13.08 12.82
C ASP A 6 -11.64 12.43 13.63
N PHE A 7 -11.09 11.33 13.16
CA PHE A 7 -9.99 10.64 13.83
C PHE A 7 -8.82 11.57 14.15
N TRP A 8 -8.49 12.48 13.22
CA TRP A 8 -7.36 13.38 13.39
C TRP A 8 -7.50 14.32 14.56
N GLN A 9 -8.71 14.85 14.77
CA GLN A 9 -8.99 15.72 15.93
C GLN A 9 -9.01 14.92 17.22
N THR A 10 -9.62 13.74 17.19
CA THR A 10 -9.69 12.84 18.34
C THR A 10 -8.29 12.36 18.74
N GLY A 11 -7.42 12.12 17.77
CA GLY A 11 -6.04 11.69 18.01
C GLY A 11 -5.09 12.79 18.48
N GLY A 12 -5.55 14.02 18.60
CA GLY A 12 -4.74 15.13 19.09
C GLY A 12 -3.86 15.80 18.04
N LEU A 13 -3.96 15.40 16.77
CA LEU A 13 -3.25 16.05 15.66
C LEU A 13 -4.28 16.60 14.67
N PRO A 14 -4.54 17.92 14.68
CA PRO A 14 -5.51 18.49 13.74
C PRO A 14 -5.10 18.25 12.29
N ILE A 15 -6.08 17.90 11.46
CA ILE A 15 -5.83 17.59 10.05
C ILE A 15 -5.25 18.77 9.27
N GLU A 16 -5.57 20.00 9.66
CA GLU A 16 -5.05 21.20 9.02
C GLU A 16 -3.53 21.36 9.20
N HIS A 17 -2.89 20.60 10.10
CA HIS A 17 -1.44 20.57 10.25
C HIS A 17 -0.77 19.73 9.18
N LEU A 18 -1.54 18.96 8.38
CA LEU A 18 -1.01 18.16 7.27
C LEU A 18 -1.11 18.95 5.97
N PRO A 19 -0.15 18.79 5.04
CA PRO A 19 -0.29 19.37 3.70
C PRO A 19 -1.57 18.87 3.04
N LYS A 20 -2.36 19.77 2.46
CA LYS A 20 -3.60 19.41 1.78
C LYS A 20 -3.38 18.42 0.64
N SER A 21 -2.21 18.48 0.01
CA SER A 21 -1.87 17.60 -1.12
C SER A 21 -1.77 16.11 -0.75
N ILE A 22 -1.65 15.78 0.53
CA ILE A 22 -1.57 14.39 0.99
C ILE A 22 -2.82 13.93 1.74
N VAL A 23 -3.85 14.78 1.79
CA VAL A 23 -5.09 14.47 2.53
C VAL A 23 -6.23 14.31 1.53
N MET A 24 -6.84 13.13 1.53
CA MET A 24 -7.98 12.82 0.67
C MET A 24 -9.27 13.00 1.47
N SER A 25 -10.35 13.49 0.83
CA SER A 25 -11.64 13.54 1.48
C SER A 25 -12.19 12.12 1.70
N ALA A 26 -13.02 11.94 2.73
CA ALA A 26 -13.65 10.65 2.99
C ALA A 26 -14.54 10.21 1.82
N SER A 27 -15.25 11.16 1.20
CA SER A 27 -16.10 10.89 0.05
C SER A 27 -15.30 10.36 -1.14
N ASP A 28 -14.18 11.00 -1.47
CA ASP A 28 -13.33 10.57 -2.59
C ASP A 28 -12.75 9.18 -2.32
N MET A 29 -12.36 8.91 -1.09
CA MET A 29 -11.79 7.62 -0.73
C MET A 29 -12.83 6.50 -0.86
N VAL A 30 -14.06 6.73 -0.42
CA VAL A 30 -15.14 5.76 -0.54
C VAL A 30 -15.51 5.53 -2.00
N ASP A 31 -15.61 6.59 -2.79
CA ASP A 31 -15.92 6.47 -4.21
C ASP A 31 -14.86 5.66 -4.94
N ALA A 32 -13.58 5.91 -4.66
CA ALA A 32 -12.49 5.15 -5.25
C ALA A 32 -12.53 3.68 -4.82
N ALA A 33 -12.82 3.41 -3.56
CA ALA A 33 -12.93 2.04 -3.05
C ALA A 33 -14.06 1.27 -3.73
N LEU A 34 -15.19 1.93 -3.98
CA LEU A 34 -16.32 1.31 -4.69
C LEU A 34 -15.96 0.98 -6.14
N VAL A 35 -15.24 1.88 -6.81
CA VAL A 35 -14.76 1.62 -8.18
C VAL A 35 -13.82 0.41 -8.18
N GLY A 36 -12.88 0.36 -7.24
CA GLY A 36 -11.97 -0.78 -7.12
C GLY A 36 -12.73 -2.08 -6.88
N PHE A 37 -13.75 -2.04 -6.03
CA PHE A 37 -14.60 -3.20 -5.76
C PHE A 37 -15.35 -3.66 -7.02
N GLU A 38 -15.91 -2.72 -7.79
CA GLU A 38 -16.61 -3.04 -9.02
C GLU A 38 -15.68 -3.68 -10.06
N ARG A 39 -14.40 -3.25 -10.08
CA ARG A 39 -13.37 -3.83 -10.95
C ARG A 39 -12.80 -5.13 -10.41
N ARG A 40 -13.25 -5.57 -9.24
CA ARG A 40 -12.78 -6.78 -8.55
C ARG A 40 -11.29 -6.75 -8.25
N GLU A 41 -10.77 -5.58 -7.93
CA GLU A 41 -9.39 -5.43 -7.49
C GLU A 41 -9.20 -6.08 -6.11
N ARG A 42 -8.14 -6.84 -5.94
CA ARG A 42 -7.81 -7.42 -4.62
C ARG A 42 -7.24 -6.38 -3.68
N VAL A 43 -6.50 -5.45 -4.23
CA VAL A 43 -5.91 -4.33 -3.51
C VAL A 43 -6.24 -3.07 -4.28
N THR A 44 -6.80 -2.09 -3.57
CA THR A 44 -7.13 -0.79 -4.14
C THR A 44 -6.35 0.27 -3.37
N ILE A 45 -5.55 1.05 -4.09
CA ILE A 45 -4.78 2.15 -3.52
C ILE A 45 -5.28 3.45 -4.16
N PRO A 46 -6.24 4.14 -3.54
CA PRO A 46 -6.92 5.28 -4.16
C PRO A 46 -5.99 6.42 -4.59
N SER A 47 -4.89 6.62 -3.88
CA SER A 47 -3.94 7.70 -4.17
C SER A 47 -2.87 7.33 -5.19
N LEU A 48 -2.79 6.07 -5.62
CA LEU A 48 -1.77 5.63 -6.57
C LEU A 48 -2.26 5.84 -8.00
N HIS A 49 -1.72 6.84 -8.68
CA HIS A 49 -2.17 7.21 -10.03
C HIS A 49 -1.78 6.17 -11.08
N ALA A 50 -0.61 5.55 -10.96
CA ALA A 50 -0.12 4.56 -11.94
C ALA A 50 -0.25 3.15 -11.36
N GLY A 51 -1.21 2.38 -11.84
CA GLY A 51 -1.42 1.00 -11.41
C GLY A 51 -0.23 0.09 -11.71
N GLU A 52 0.58 0.43 -12.72
CA GLU A 52 1.76 -0.34 -13.07
C GLU A 52 2.76 -0.44 -11.90
N ALA A 53 2.82 0.58 -11.02
CA ALA A 53 3.72 0.53 -9.86
C ALA A 53 3.36 -0.60 -8.91
N TRP A 54 2.07 -0.81 -8.66
CA TRP A 54 1.59 -1.92 -7.85
C TRP A 54 1.81 -3.25 -8.56
N ASP A 55 1.51 -3.31 -9.87
CA ASP A 55 1.69 -4.53 -10.66
C ASP A 55 3.16 -4.98 -10.66
N ALA A 56 4.09 -4.04 -10.77
CA ALA A 56 5.53 -4.33 -10.72
C ALA A 56 5.93 -4.89 -9.35
N TYR A 57 5.42 -4.33 -8.27
CA TYR A 57 5.68 -4.83 -6.92
C TYR A 57 5.15 -6.26 -6.76
N GLU A 58 3.91 -6.51 -7.18
CA GLU A 58 3.30 -7.84 -7.08
C GLU A 58 4.05 -8.87 -7.91
N ALA A 59 4.48 -8.51 -9.12
CA ALA A 59 5.26 -9.41 -9.97
C ALA A 59 6.59 -9.78 -9.31
N ALA A 60 7.29 -8.82 -8.71
CA ALA A 60 8.53 -9.06 -8.01
C ALA A 60 8.31 -9.96 -6.78
N ARG A 61 7.25 -9.71 -6.02
CA ARG A 61 6.91 -10.53 -4.85
C ARG A 61 6.60 -11.97 -5.24
N ARG A 62 5.82 -12.16 -6.28
CA ARG A 62 5.46 -13.50 -6.78
C ARG A 62 6.68 -14.25 -7.32
N ALA A 63 7.62 -13.54 -7.93
CA ALA A 63 8.84 -14.15 -8.44
C ALA A 63 9.71 -14.74 -7.32
N MET A 64 9.61 -14.21 -6.11
CA MET A 64 10.35 -14.74 -4.95
C MET A 64 9.71 -16.01 -4.36
N ALA A 65 8.40 -16.21 -4.57
CA ALA A 65 7.67 -17.26 -3.87
C ALA A 65 8.29 -18.65 -3.97
N PRO A 66 8.75 -19.14 -5.15
CA PRO A 66 9.38 -20.46 -5.26
C PRO A 66 10.71 -20.57 -4.51
N HIS A 67 11.30 -19.45 -4.12
CA HIS A 67 12.64 -19.39 -3.50
C HIS A 67 12.61 -19.07 -2.02
N LEU A 68 11.42 -18.96 -1.41
CA LEU A 68 11.31 -18.57 -0.01
C LEU A 68 11.48 -19.72 0.97
N SER A 69 11.38 -20.95 0.50
CA SER A 69 11.53 -22.14 1.34
C SER A 69 12.59 -23.06 0.73
N THR A 70 13.72 -23.16 1.38
CA THR A 70 14.81 -24.02 0.95
C THR A 70 15.36 -24.76 2.17
N ASP A 71 16.08 -25.85 1.93
CA ASP A 71 16.69 -26.66 2.99
C ASP A 71 18.07 -26.15 3.40
N THR A 72 18.61 -25.18 2.68
CA THR A 72 19.92 -24.59 2.99
C THR A 72 19.84 -23.07 2.93
N PRO A 73 20.67 -22.37 3.72
CA PRO A 73 20.73 -20.92 3.64
C PRO A 73 21.28 -20.45 2.30
N ALA A 74 20.88 -19.25 1.87
CA ALA A 74 21.45 -18.65 0.65
C ALA A 74 22.97 -18.50 0.79
N PRO A 75 23.73 -18.68 -0.32
CA PRO A 75 25.21 -18.59 -0.25
C PRO A 75 25.76 -17.31 0.36
N ARG A 76 25.04 -16.16 0.20
CA ARG A 76 25.45 -14.88 0.80
C ARG A 76 25.43 -14.90 2.33
N TYR A 77 24.77 -15.88 2.93
CA TYR A 77 24.73 -16.07 4.38
C TYR A 77 25.59 -17.26 4.82
N ALA A 78 26.36 -17.84 3.93
CA ALA A 78 27.27 -18.89 4.33
C ALA A 78 28.27 -18.34 5.33
N ALA A 79 28.43 -19.06 6.47
CA ALA A 79 29.31 -18.60 7.51
C ALA A 79 30.74 -18.53 7.01
N ALA A 80 31.43 -17.42 7.28
CA ALA A 80 32.85 -17.26 7.00
C ALA A 80 33.66 -17.99 8.07
N ARG A 81 33.54 -19.29 8.12
CA ARG A 81 34.21 -20.14 9.10
C ARG A 81 35.40 -20.85 8.52
#